data_cb7d6617823a36c9e156a027a45c52a4
#
_entry.id   cb7d6617823a36c9e156a027a45c52a4
#
_cell.length_a   1.000
_cell.length_b   1.000
_cell.length_c   1.000
_cell.angle_alpha   90.00
_cell.angle_beta   90.00
_cell.angle_gamma   90.00
#
_symmetry.space_group_name_H-M   'P 1'
#
loop_
_entity.id
_entity.type
_entity.pdbx_description
1 polymer ?
#
loop_
_entity_poly.entity_id
_entity_poly.type
_entity_poly.pdbx_seq_one_letter_code
_entity_poly.pdbx_strand_id
1 'polypeptide(L)'
;MDQIRPWLFIGSYRDTKHLAYLQFKSISAMLQLAERVEQPEIVSLYLPVEDLAPISGAHIRQGLDFIREQKEKGNRILVACGAGMNRSSAFSAAALKEAESLTLFEAFKEVKRCHPESMPHQPVWDSLCEYYRESIPYLQVMRIRI
;
A
#
# COMPACT_ATOMS: atom_id res chain seq x y z
N MET A 1 -2.90 3.61 11.73
CA MET A 1 -2.99 2.64 10.62
C MET A 1 -4.35 1.97 10.61
N ASP A 2 -4.80 1.58 9.44
CA ASP A 2 -6.06 0.89 9.25
C ASP A 2 -5.86 -0.51 8.69
N GLN A 3 -6.72 -1.43 9.09
CA GLN A 3 -6.67 -2.80 8.60
C GLN A 3 -7.55 -2.96 7.36
N ILE A 4 -6.96 -3.46 6.27
CA ILE A 4 -7.68 -3.72 5.02
C ILE A 4 -8.09 -5.20 4.96
N ARG A 5 -7.18 -6.08 5.34
CA ARG A 5 -7.38 -7.53 5.44
C ARG A 5 -6.64 -8.04 6.69
N PRO A 6 -6.89 -9.27 7.13
CA PRO A 6 -6.14 -9.83 8.27
C PRO A 6 -4.62 -9.75 8.10
N TRP A 7 -4.14 -9.75 6.85
CA TRP A 7 -2.71 -9.74 6.52
C TRP A 7 -2.21 -8.39 6.02
N LEU A 8 -3.08 -7.38 5.79
CA LEU A 8 -2.71 -6.13 5.13
C LEU A 8 -3.19 -4.92 5.92
N PHE A 9 -2.26 -4.06 6.28
CA PHE A 9 -2.51 -2.79 6.98
C PHE A 9 -1.90 -1.64 6.17
N ILE A 10 -2.51 -0.48 6.25
CA ILE A 10 -2.06 0.74 5.59
C ILE A 10 -1.83 1.83 6.64
N GLY A 11 -0.75 2.57 6.49
CA GLY A 11 -0.44 3.62 7.44
C GLY A 11 0.63 4.60 6.97
N SER A 12 1.14 5.36 7.93
CA SER A 12 2.09 6.45 7.70
C SER A 12 3.44 6.15 8.29
N TYR A 13 4.41 7.03 7.98
CA TYR A 13 5.74 6.99 8.60
C TYR A 13 5.65 7.01 10.13
N ARG A 14 4.72 7.76 10.71
CA ARG A 14 4.53 7.79 12.17
C ARG A 14 4.24 6.41 12.74
N ASP A 15 3.42 5.63 12.05
CA ASP A 15 3.05 4.29 12.49
C ASP A 15 4.28 3.37 12.55
N THR A 16 5.21 3.50 11.62
CA THR A 16 6.41 2.66 11.58
C THR A 16 7.33 2.86 12.77
N LYS A 17 7.23 4.00 13.45
CA LYS A 17 8.05 4.35 14.62
C LYS A 17 7.42 3.94 15.93
N HIS A 18 6.15 3.55 15.94
CA HIS A 18 5.40 3.28 17.15
C HIS A 18 5.40 1.78 17.47
N LEU A 19 6.51 1.29 18.03
CA LEU A 19 6.72 -0.15 18.25
C LEU A 19 5.60 -0.80 19.06
N ALA A 20 5.14 -0.16 20.14
CA ALA A 20 4.07 -0.73 20.96
C ALA A 20 2.78 -0.95 20.15
N TYR A 21 2.45 -0.03 19.26
CA TYR A 21 1.27 -0.14 18.43
C TYR A 21 1.45 -1.22 17.36
N LEU A 22 2.64 -1.30 16.76
CA LEU A 22 2.96 -2.37 15.80
C LEU A 22 2.83 -3.75 16.46
N GLN A 23 3.35 -3.89 17.67
CA GLN A 23 3.23 -5.13 18.44
C GLN A 23 1.79 -5.45 18.79
N PHE A 24 1.02 -4.45 19.20
CA PHE A 24 -0.39 -4.61 19.53
C PHE A 24 -1.19 -5.12 18.31
N LYS A 25 -0.87 -4.65 17.11
CA LYS A 25 -1.49 -5.09 15.87
C LYS A 25 -0.84 -6.34 15.28
N SER A 26 0.19 -6.87 15.93
CA SER A 26 0.94 -8.05 15.46
C SER A 26 1.57 -7.86 14.08
N ILE A 27 2.02 -6.64 13.78
CA ILE A 27 2.72 -6.36 12.52
C ILE A 27 4.09 -7.05 12.56
N SER A 28 4.37 -7.86 11.54
CA SER A 28 5.62 -8.61 11.45
C SER A 28 6.40 -8.31 10.17
N ALA A 29 5.85 -7.52 9.26
CA ALA A 29 6.55 -7.05 8.06
C ALA A 29 6.11 -5.64 7.71
N MET A 30 7.00 -4.84 7.11
CA MET A 30 6.69 -3.48 6.67
C MET A 30 7.27 -3.22 5.28
N LEU A 31 6.45 -2.68 4.39
CA LEU A 31 6.90 -2.06 3.15
C LEU A 31 6.97 -0.56 3.39
N GLN A 32 8.17 0.01 3.35
CA GLN A 32 8.42 1.42 3.68
C GLN A 32 8.74 2.20 2.42
N LEU A 33 7.83 3.07 2.02
CA LEU A 33 7.88 3.76 0.72
C LEU A 33 8.46 5.18 0.81
N ALA A 34 8.62 5.73 2.01
CA ALA A 34 9.11 7.09 2.21
C ALA A 34 10.38 7.14 3.05
N GLU A 35 10.32 6.63 4.27
CA GLU A 35 11.41 6.71 5.24
C GLU A 35 11.74 5.32 5.77
N ARG A 36 13.02 5.08 6.01
CA ARG A 36 13.48 3.82 6.59
C ARG A 36 13.43 3.88 8.11
N VAL A 37 12.71 2.93 8.71
CA VAL A 37 12.69 2.72 10.16
C VAL A 37 12.92 1.25 10.43
N GLU A 38 13.89 0.93 11.30
CA GLU A 38 14.15 -0.44 11.71
C GLU A 38 13.45 -0.72 13.03
N GLN A 39 12.76 -1.85 13.10
CA GLN A 39 12.10 -2.30 14.32
C GLN A 39 12.50 -3.75 14.61
N PRO A 40 12.67 -4.12 15.90
CA PRO A 40 13.02 -5.49 16.27
C PRO A 40 11.96 -6.48 15.78
N GLU A 41 12.41 -7.59 15.23
CA GLU A 41 11.56 -8.71 14.82
C GLU A 41 10.56 -8.39 13.71
N ILE A 42 10.73 -7.26 13.02
CA ILE A 42 9.90 -6.90 11.87
C ILE A 42 10.77 -6.90 10.61
N VAL A 43 10.38 -7.72 9.64
CA VAL A 43 11.06 -7.76 8.34
C VAL A 43 10.62 -6.56 7.53
N SER A 44 11.56 -5.79 6.99
CA SER A 44 11.21 -4.58 6.24
C SER A 44 11.88 -4.57 4.88
N LEU A 45 11.14 -4.04 3.89
CA LEU A 45 11.71 -3.60 2.63
C LEU A 45 11.58 -2.08 2.58
N TYR A 46 12.72 -1.41 2.45
CA TYR A 46 12.76 0.02 2.18
C TYR A 46 12.82 0.22 0.68
N LEU A 47 11.74 0.75 0.12
CA LEU A 47 11.58 0.98 -1.32
C LEU A 47 11.15 2.43 -1.52
N PRO A 48 12.10 3.38 -1.46
CA PRO A 48 11.75 4.80 -1.58
C PRO A 48 11.22 5.11 -2.97
N VAL A 49 10.02 5.67 -3.04
CA VAL A 49 9.39 6.16 -4.26
C VAL A 49 8.91 7.59 -4.03
N GLU A 50 8.96 8.41 -5.07
CA GLU A 50 8.57 9.80 -4.96
C GLU A 50 7.05 9.95 -4.83
N ASP A 51 6.63 10.94 -4.04
CA ASP A 51 5.21 11.14 -3.71
C ASP A 51 4.38 11.63 -4.90
N LEU A 52 4.93 12.50 -5.72
CA LEU A 52 4.19 13.19 -6.79
C LEU A 52 4.67 12.79 -8.20
N ALA A 53 5.33 11.66 -8.33
CA ALA A 53 5.90 11.20 -9.59
C ALA A 53 5.36 9.82 -9.97
N PRO A 54 5.44 9.44 -11.25
CA PRO A 54 5.10 8.08 -11.64
C PRO A 54 6.01 7.05 -10.95
N ILE A 55 5.45 5.89 -10.66
CA ILE A 55 6.20 4.78 -10.08
C ILE A 55 6.54 3.80 -11.20
N SER A 56 7.82 3.42 -11.31
CA SER A 56 8.24 2.48 -12.35
C SER A 56 7.61 1.10 -12.14
N GLY A 57 7.38 0.37 -13.23
CA GLY A 57 6.88 -1.00 -13.17
C GLY A 57 7.78 -1.92 -12.34
N ALA A 58 9.10 -1.72 -12.40
CA ALA A 58 10.06 -2.48 -11.61
C ALA A 58 9.87 -2.25 -10.11
N HIS A 59 9.65 -1.00 -9.69
CA HIS A 59 9.37 -0.68 -8.28
C HIS A 59 8.02 -1.24 -7.84
N ILE A 60 6.99 -1.13 -8.68
CA ILE A 60 5.68 -1.71 -8.39
C ILE A 60 5.85 -3.21 -8.15
N ARG A 61 6.52 -3.91 -9.06
CA ARG A 61 6.72 -5.36 -8.93
C ARG A 61 7.53 -5.74 -7.70
N GLN A 62 8.57 -5.01 -7.40
CA GLN A 62 9.41 -5.27 -6.23
C GLN A 62 8.61 -5.17 -4.92
N GLY A 63 7.81 -4.13 -4.79
CA GLY A 63 6.96 -3.94 -3.62
C GLY A 63 5.90 -5.03 -3.49
N LEU A 64 5.26 -5.38 -4.60
CA LEU A 64 4.22 -6.41 -4.61
C LEU A 64 4.79 -7.81 -4.34
N ASP A 65 5.97 -8.11 -4.86
CA ASP A 65 6.61 -9.40 -4.58
C ASP A 65 6.95 -9.53 -3.10
N PHE A 66 7.43 -8.45 -2.47
CA PHE A 66 7.67 -8.44 -1.02
C PHE A 66 6.38 -8.72 -0.25
N ILE A 67 5.29 -8.00 -0.58
CA ILE A 67 4.00 -8.19 0.10
C ILE A 67 3.52 -9.64 -0.06
N ARG A 68 3.58 -10.18 -1.27
CA ARG A 68 3.15 -11.55 -1.54
C ARG A 68 3.97 -12.56 -0.72
N GLU A 69 5.30 -12.42 -0.72
CA GLU A 69 6.18 -13.32 0.01
C GLU A 69 5.90 -13.29 1.51
N GLN A 70 5.71 -12.11 2.08
CA GLN A 70 5.43 -11.96 3.50
C GLN A 70 4.05 -12.53 3.85
N LYS A 71 3.07 -12.32 2.99
CA LYS A 71 1.75 -12.92 3.15
C LYS A 71 1.82 -14.46 3.16
N GLU A 72 2.57 -15.03 2.23
CA GLU A 72 2.77 -16.48 2.15
C GLU A 72 3.45 -17.06 3.40
N LYS A 73 4.29 -16.27 4.05
CA LYS A 73 4.94 -16.65 5.31
C LYS A 73 4.04 -16.48 6.53
N GLY A 74 2.82 -16.00 6.34
CA GLY A 74 1.88 -15.77 7.44
C GLY A 74 2.10 -14.46 8.18
N ASN A 75 2.91 -13.55 7.64
CA ASN A 75 3.16 -12.26 8.28
C ASN A 75 2.01 -11.28 8.06
N ARG A 76 1.86 -10.36 9.01
CA ARG A 76 0.93 -9.24 8.92
C ARG A 76 1.73 -8.01 8.48
N ILE A 77 1.32 -7.41 7.38
CA ILE A 77 2.13 -6.45 6.64
C ILE A 77 1.56 -5.05 6.78
N LEU A 78 2.40 -4.09 7.18
CA LEU A 78 2.08 -2.67 7.12
C LEU A 78 2.73 -2.08 5.86
N VAL A 79 1.91 -1.45 5.02
CA VAL A 79 2.37 -0.67 3.88
C VAL A 79 2.32 0.80 4.28
N ALA A 80 3.47 1.45 4.38
CA ALA A 80 3.57 2.80 4.91
C ALA A 80 4.25 3.76 3.94
N CYS A 81 3.72 4.98 3.86
CA CYS A 81 4.37 6.10 3.19
C CYS A 81 4.40 7.30 4.13
N GLY A 82 4.62 8.52 3.63
CA GLY A 82 4.69 9.69 4.49
C GLY A 82 3.41 9.91 5.29
N ALA A 83 2.32 10.26 4.62
CA ALA A 83 1.03 10.54 5.24
C ALA A 83 0.08 9.34 5.26
N GLY A 84 0.39 8.26 4.54
CA GLY A 84 -0.50 7.10 4.45
C GLY A 84 -1.68 7.30 3.50
N MET A 85 -1.58 8.23 2.55
CA MET A 85 -2.69 8.59 1.67
C MET A 85 -2.47 8.22 0.21
N ASN A 86 -1.28 8.45 -0.32
CA ASN A 86 -0.98 8.33 -1.74
C ASN A 86 -0.29 7.01 -2.09
N ARG A 87 1.00 6.91 -1.80
CA ARG A 87 1.84 5.76 -2.22
C ARG A 87 1.41 4.46 -1.57
N SER A 88 1.10 4.50 -0.28
CA SER A 88 0.62 3.33 0.45
C SER A 88 -0.73 2.84 -0.07
N SER A 89 -1.62 3.76 -0.46
CA SER A 89 -2.91 3.41 -1.08
C SER A 89 -2.71 2.67 -2.40
N ALA A 90 -1.77 3.14 -3.22
CA ALA A 90 -1.48 2.55 -4.51
C ALA A 90 -0.97 1.10 -4.37
N PHE A 91 0.03 0.90 -3.52
CA PHE A 91 0.58 -0.45 -3.31
C PHE A 91 -0.42 -1.38 -2.62
N SER A 92 -1.24 -0.85 -1.71
CA SER A 92 -2.28 -1.65 -1.05
C SER A 92 -3.36 -2.08 -2.04
N ALA A 93 -3.81 -1.19 -2.92
CA ALA A 93 -4.78 -1.53 -3.96
C ALA A 93 -4.21 -2.58 -4.92
N ALA A 94 -2.97 -2.41 -5.36
CA ALA A 94 -2.33 -3.36 -6.24
C ALA A 94 -2.16 -4.74 -5.59
N ALA A 95 -1.76 -4.77 -4.32
CA ALA A 95 -1.63 -6.02 -3.56
C ALA A 95 -2.97 -6.74 -3.44
N LEU A 96 -4.02 -6.00 -3.12
CA LEU A 96 -5.36 -6.57 -2.99
C LEU A 96 -5.89 -7.09 -4.33
N LYS A 97 -5.68 -6.32 -5.41
CA LYS A 97 -6.02 -6.74 -6.76
C LYS A 97 -5.42 -8.11 -7.09
N GLU A 98 -4.13 -8.27 -6.86
CA GLU A 98 -3.43 -9.51 -7.19
C GLU A 98 -3.83 -10.66 -6.27
N ALA A 99 -4.03 -10.38 -4.99
CA ALA A 99 -4.40 -11.41 -4.02
C ALA A 99 -5.82 -11.96 -4.22
N GLU A 100 -6.75 -11.11 -4.68
CA GLU A 100 -8.16 -11.47 -4.76
C GLU A 100 -8.71 -11.47 -6.18
N SER A 101 -7.86 -11.30 -7.19
CA SER A 101 -8.24 -11.28 -8.61
C SER A 101 -9.32 -10.22 -8.92
N LEU A 102 -9.14 -9.04 -8.33
CA LEU A 102 -10.05 -7.91 -8.55
C LEU A 102 -9.55 -7.05 -9.72
N THR A 103 -10.44 -6.20 -10.26
CA THR A 103 -9.97 -5.10 -11.08
C THR A 103 -9.26 -4.08 -10.18
N LEU A 104 -8.41 -3.25 -10.77
CA LEU A 104 -7.72 -2.20 -10.01
C LEU A 104 -8.72 -1.26 -9.33
N PHE A 105 -9.79 -0.92 -10.03
CA PHE A 105 -10.80 -0.01 -9.47
C PHE A 105 -11.55 -0.65 -8.31
N GLU A 106 -11.93 -1.92 -8.42
CA GLU A 106 -12.56 -2.66 -7.32
C GLU A 106 -11.65 -2.73 -6.10
N ALA A 107 -10.36 -3.03 -6.33
CA ALA A 107 -9.39 -3.11 -5.26
C ALA A 107 -9.21 -1.75 -4.57
N PHE A 108 -9.13 -0.67 -5.34
CA PHE A 108 -9.00 0.66 -4.76
C PHE A 108 -10.25 1.07 -3.97
N LYS A 109 -11.45 0.75 -4.46
CA LYS A 109 -12.67 1.03 -3.71
C LYS A 109 -12.67 0.34 -2.35
N GLU A 110 -12.18 -0.89 -2.29
CA GLU A 110 -12.08 -1.63 -1.03
C GLU A 110 -11.07 -0.99 -0.08
N VAL A 111 -9.91 -0.57 -0.61
CA VAL A 111 -8.91 0.16 0.18
C VAL A 111 -9.52 1.45 0.73
N LYS A 112 -10.22 2.19 -0.10
CA LYS A 112 -10.87 3.45 0.28
C LYS A 112 -11.94 3.23 1.37
N ARG A 113 -12.68 2.14 1.27
CA ARG A 113 -13.68 1.78 2.27
C ARG A 113 -13.04 1.54 3.64
N CYS A 114 -11.90 0.88 3.67
CA CYS A 114 -11.20 0.56 4.93
C CYS A 114 -10.34 1.71 5.45
N HIS A 115 -9.90 2.59 4.55
CA HIS A 115 -9.00 3.71 4.85
C HIS A 115 -9.49 4.94 4.07
N PRO A 116 -10.49 5.67 4.61
CA PRO A 116 -11.19 6.73 3.86
C PRO A 116 -10.30 7.87 3.36
N GLU A 117 -9.17 8.16 4.01
CA GLU A 117 -8.23 9.18 3.58
C GLU A 117 -7.38 8.76 2.36
N SER A 118 -7.51 7.51 1.89
CA SER A 118 -6.80 7.05 0.70
C SER A 118 -7.11 7.93 -0.51
N MET A 119 -6.06 8.48 -1.11
CA MET A 119 -6.17 9.28 -2.32
C MET A 119 -4.83 9.24 -3.05
N PRO A 120 -4.64 8.32 -4.00
CA PRO A 120 -3.44 8.33 -4.81
C PRO A 120 -3.41 9.59 -5.67
N HIS A 121 -2.24 10.21 -5.79
CA HIS A 121 -2.06 11.33 -6.71
C HIS A 121 -2.13 10.81 -8.15
N GLN A 122 -2.51 11.68 -9.09
CA GLN A 122 -2.73 11.26 -10.47
C GLN A 122 -1.52 10.54 -11.09
N PRO A 123 -0.26 11.03 -10.96
CA PRO A 123 0.87 10.31 -11.56
C PRO A 123 1.05 8.89 -11.00
N VAL A 124 0.76 8.70 -9.72
CA VAL A 124 0.85 7.38 -9.06
C VAL A 124 -0.28 6.48 -9.54
N TRP A 125 -1.50 6.99 -9.60
CA TRP A 125 -2.64 6.22 -10.11
C TRP A 125 -2.44 5.80 -11.57
N ASP A 126 -2.02 6.75 -12.41
CA ASP A 126 -1.78 6.47 -13.82
C ASP A 126 -0.69 5.41 -14.02
N SER A 127 0.32 5.38 -13.14
CA SER A 127 1.36 4.34 -13.16
C SER A 127 0.77 2.95 -12.95
N LEU A 128 -0.19 2.82 -12.04
CA LEU A 128 -0.88 1.55 -11.81
C LEU A 128 -1.74 1.15 -13.01
N CYS A 129 -2.47 2.11 -13.56
CA CYS A 129 -3.28 1.87 -14.77
C CYS A 129 -2.43 1.38 -15.93
N GLU A 130 -1.29 1.99 -16.15
CA GLU A 130 -0.34 1.58 -17.18
C GLU A 130 0.22 0.19 -16.90
N TYR A 131 0.62 -0.06 -15.67
CA TYR A 131 1.21 -1.34 -15.27
C TYR A 131 0.24 -2.50 -15.49
N TYR A 132 -1.04 -2.31 -15.15
CA TYR A 132 -2.06 -3.35 -15.29
C TYR A 132 -2.84 -3.27 -16.61
N ARG A 133 -2.58 -2.26 -17.44
CA ARG A 133 -3.31 -2.02 -18.69
C ARG A 133 -4.82 -1.89 -18.44
N GLU A 134 -5.18 -1.21 -17.36
CA GLU A 134 -6.56 -0.87 -17.02
C GLU A 134 -6.74 0.64 -17.12
N SER A 135 -7.57 1.09 -18.06
CA SER A 135 -7.78 2.51 -18.28
C SER A 135 -8.92 3.02 -17.40
N ILE A 136 -8.58 3.58 -16.24
CA ILE A 136 -9.55 4.12 -15.30
C ILE A 136 -9.26 5.61 -15.14
N PRO A 137 -10.14 6.51 -15.64
CA PRO A 137 -9.91 7.95 -15.50
C PRO A 137 -9.75 8.37 -14.04
N TYR A 138 -8.78 9.21 -13.76
CA TYR A 138 -8.51 9.68 -12.40
C TYR A 138 -9.73 10.35 -11.78
N LEU A 139 -10.60 11.00 -12.58
CA LEU A 139 -11.82 11.61 -12.11
C LEU A 139 -12.74 10.60 -11.42
N GLN A 140 -12.75 9.34 -11.87
CA GLN A 140 -13.55 8.30 -11.22
C GLN A 140 -13.01 7.96 -9.83
N VAL A 141 -11.68 7.97 -9.67
CA VAL A 141 -11.04 7.76 -8.36
C VAL A 141 -11.47 8.86 -7.38
N MET A 142 -11.48 10.11 -7.84
CA MET A 142 -11.86 11.25 -7.02
C MET A 142 -13.33 11.25 -6.63
N ARG A 143 -14.18 10.55 -7.37
CA ARG A 143 -15.63 10.52 -7.14
C ARG A 143 -16.10 9.40 -6.22
N ILE A 144 -15.20 8.57 -5.75
CA ILE A 144 -15.59 7.47 -4.86
C ILE A 144 -16.12 8.03 -3.54
N ARG A 145 -17.31 7.58 -3.16
CA ARG A 145 -17.97 7.91 -1.89
C ARG A 145 -18.04 6.66 -1.02
N ILE A 146 -17.84 6.86 0.26
CA ILE A 146 -17.90 5.79 1.25
C ILE A 146 -19.09 6.04 2.18
#